data_eac06f8e44329921ee0baed7943ac1ec
#
_entry.id   eac06f8e44329921ee0baed7943ac1ec
#
_cell.length_a   1.000
_cell.length_b   1.000
_cell.length_c   1.000
_cell.angle_alpha   90.00
_cell.angle_beta   90.00
_cell.angle_gamma   90.00
#
_symmetry.space_group_name_H-M   'P 1'
#
loop_
_entity.id
_entity.type
_entity.pdbx_description
1 polymer ?
#
loop_
_entity_poly.entity_id
_entity_poly.type
_entity_poly.pdbx_seq_one_letter_code
_entity_poly.pdbx_strand_id
1 'polypeptide(L)'
;GIPYEKDYYSETEVKTKTQKSRSILYNVGETGDGSNLLTNIFREKDVFQNPKPLSLIKELISHNSANYILDFFSGSGTTLHATMQLNAEDGGNRQCILITNNENNICENITYKRNQLVINGYTDLNNEEVPGLTKNNLRYYRTGFVGRSRSMQNMRKLVNLATDMLCIKENLYTEQNTFGGQKTYKNV
;
A
#
# COMPACT_ATOMS: atom_id res chain seq x y z
N GLY A 1 7.30 24.09 -45.94
CA GLY A 1 6.69 23.51 -44.74
C GLY A 1 5.85 22.30 -45.12
N ILE A 2 5.97 21.21 -44.37
CA ILE A 2 5.13 20.03 -44.56
C ILE A 2 3.74 20.43 -44.05
N PRO A 3 2.65 20.30 -44.85
CA PRO A 3 1.33 20.61 -44.37
C PRO A 3 0.91 19.58 -43.28
N TYR A 4 0.52 20.09 -42.12
CA TYR A 4 -0.09 19.28 -41.07
C TYR A 4 -1.59 19.22 -41.31
N GLU A 5 -2.13 18.01 -41.41
CA GLU A 5 -3.58 17.79 -41.38
C GLU A 5 -4.05 17.88 -39.95
N LYS A 6 -5.09 18.72 -39.70
CA LYS A 6 -5.74 18.79 -38.39
C LYS A 6 -6.70 17.62 -38.25
N ASP A 7 -6.36 16.68 -37.41
CA ASP A 7 -7.19 15.54 -37.06
C ASP A 7 -8.17 15.97 -35.96
N TYR A 8 -9.47 16.07 -36.27
CA TYR A 8 -10.51 16.39 -35.29
C TYR A 8 -11.09 15.09 -34.74
N TYR A 9 -10.93 14.88 -33.44
CA TYR A 9 -11.47 13.71 -32.78
C TYR A 9 -12.90 13.93 -32.30
N SER A 10 -13.76 12.92 -32.46
CA SER A 10 -15.04 12.86 -31.78
C SER A 10 -14.83 12.58 -30.26
N GLU A 11 -15.76 12.98 -29.41
CA GLU A 11 -15.67 12.70 -27.94
C GLU A 11 -15.51 11.22 -27.63
N THR A 12 -16.02 10.33 -28.48
CA THR A 12 -15.86 8.88 -28.39
C THR A 12 -14.44 8.42 -28.71
N GLU A 13 -13.77 9.04 -29.67
CA GLU A 13 -12.39 8.70 -30.05
C GLU A 13 -11.39 9.21 -29.01
N VAL A 14 -11.65 10.35 -28.38
CA VAL A 14 -10.81 10.88 -27.27
C VAL A 14 -10.78 9.90 -26.10
N LYS A 15 -11.89 9.22 -25.79
CA LYS A 15 -11.98 8.23 -24.70
C LYS A 15 -11.22 6.92 -24.99
N THR A 16 -10.95 6.62 -26.26
CA THR A 16 -10.29 5.38 -26.69
C THR A 16 -8.81 5.54 -27.01
N LYS A 17 -8.34 6.78 -27.28
CA LYS A 17 -6.91 7.04 -27.55
C LYS A 17 -6.12 7.13 -26.24
N THR A 18 -5.44 6.07 -25.90
CA THR A 18 -4.44 6.05 -24.82
C THR A 18 -3.10 6.56 -25.38
N GLN A 19 -2.50 7.55 -24.72
CA GLN A 19 -1.11 7.90 -25.00
C GLN A 19 -0.19 6.84 -24.43
N LYS A 20 0.83 6.44 -25.20
CA LYS A 20 1.90 5.59 -24.68
C LYS A 20 2.62 6.33 -23.55
N SER A 21 2.89 5.62 -22.48
CA SER A 21 3.69 6.14 -21.37
C SER A 21 5.06 6.61 -21.88
N ARG A 22 5.52 7.75 -21.38
CA ARG A 22 6.84 8.26 -21.71
C ARG A 22 7.92 7.41 -21.05
N SER A 23 9.03 7.20 -21.71
CA SER A 23 10.22 6.53 -21.14
C SER A 23 10.92 7.37 -20.07
N ILE A 24 10.67 8.67 -20.04
CA ILE A 24 11.20 9.61 -19.05
C ILE A 24 10.01 10.36 -18.44
N LEU A 25 9.90 10.32 -17.13
CA LEU A 25 8.90 11.06 -16.36
C LEU A 25 9.52 12.39 -15.92
N TYR A 26 8.92 13.50 -16.36
CA TYR A 26 9.33 14.85 -15.96
C TYR A 26 8.32 15.41 -14.94
N ASN A 27 8.81 16.14 -13.95
CA ASN A 27 8.00 16.91 -12.99
C ASN A 27 6.99 16.04 -12.18
N VAL A 28 7.32 14.78 -11.92
CA VAL A 28 6.44 13.88 -11.15
C VAL A 28 6.73 13.91 -9.64
N GLY A 29 7.70 14.66 -9.18
CA GLY A 29 8.05 14.85 -7.78
C GLY A 29 9.57 14.83 -7.55
N GLU A 30 9.98 15.52 -6.50
CA GLU A 30 11.36 15.61 -6.07
C GLU A 30 11.60 14.75 -4.82
N THR A 31 12.85 14.39 -4.56
CA THR A 31 13.22 13.61 -3.36
C THR A 31 12.77 14.31 -2.06
N GLY A 32 12.84 15.64 -2.05
CA GLY A 32 12.39 16.46 -0.93
C GLY A 32 10.90 16.32 -0.59
N ASP A 33 10.04 16.08 -1.60
CA ASP A 33 8.59 15.95 -1.39
C ASP A 33 8.24 14.78 -0.48
N GLY A 34 8.96 13.65 -0.64
CA GLY A 34 8.78 12.49 0.21
C GLY A 34 9.12 12.78 1.67
N SER A 35 10.24 13.49 1.92
CA SER A 35 10.68 13.88 3.27
C SER A 35 9.73 14.88 3.90
N ASN A 36 9.30 15.90 3.16
CA ASN A 36 8.34 16.89 3.63
C ASN A 36 6.99 16.25 3.99
N LEU A 37 6.51 15.34 3.16
CA LEU A 37 5.26 14.62 3.43
C LEU A 37 5.36 13.78 4.71
N LEU A 38 6.46 13.04 4.91
CA LEU A 38 6.65 12.27 6.15
C LEU A 38 6.76 13.18 7.37
N THR A 39 7.47 14.29 7.25
CA THR A 39 7.58 15.28 8.31
C THR A 39 6.20 15.82 8.72
N ASN A 40 5.32 16.08 7.76
CA ASN A 40 3.93 16.49 8.02
C ASN A 40 3.11 15.38 8.69
N ILE A 41 3.20 14.14 8.21
CA ILE A 41 2.44 13.01 8.78
C ILE A 41 2.86 12.71 10.21
N PHE A 42 4.17 12.68 10.48
CA PHE A 42 4.70 12.32 11.79
C PHE A 42 4.88 13.50 12.73
N ARG A 43 4.84 14.73 12.21
CA ARG A 43 5.21 15.99 12.90
C ARG A 43 6.65 15.98 13.44
N GLU A 44 7.50 15.22 12.80
CA GLU A 44 8.90 14.99 13.19
C GLU A 44 9.77 14.95 11.93
N LYS A 45 10.94 15.59 11.99
CA LYS A 45 11.91 15.57 10.88
C LYS A 45 12.75 14.30 10.91
N ASP A 46 13.26 13.92 9.75
CA ASP A 46 14.23 12.84 9.59
C ASP A 46 13.76 11.46 10.07
N VAL A 47 12.45 11.24 10.10
CA VAL A 47 11.82 9.95 10.49
C VAL A 47 12.32 8.80 9.64
N PHE A 48 12.60 9.07 8.36
CA PHE A 48 13.10 8.07 7.43
C PHE A 48 13.99 8.70 6.36
N GLN A 49 15.09 8.03 6.01
CA GLN A 49 16.02 8.52 4.98
C GLN A 49 15.48 8.23 3.58
N ASN A 50 15.46 9.26 2.74
CA ASN A 50 15.12 9.17 1.32
C ASN A 50 13.76 8.49 1.01
N PRO A 51 12.65 8.90 1.63
CA PRO A 51 11.34 8.40 1.26
C PRO A 51 11.02 8.79 -0.18
N LYS A 52 10.38 7.89 -0.92
CA LYS A 52 10.02 8.19 -2.31
C LYS A 52 8.89 9.21 -2.37
N PRO A 53 8.90 10.11 -3.37
CA PRO A 53 7.79 11.03 -3.59
C PRO A 53 6.48 10.26 -3.85
N LEU A 54 5.41 10.68 -3.20
CA LEU A 54 4.10 10.05 -3.32
C LEU A 54 3.57 10.17 -4.76
N SER A 55 3.73 11.33 -5.37
CA SER A 55 3.34 11.62 -6.75
C SER A 55 3.99 10.68 -7.77
N LEU A 56 5.28 10.40 -7.60
CA LEU A 56 6.00 9.46 -8.47
C LEU A 56 5.41 8.04 -8.38
N ILE A 57 5.17 7.56 -7.18
CA ILE A 57 4.61 6.21 -6.99
C ILE A 57 3.17 6.13 -7.50
N LYS A 58 2.37 7.18 -7.31
CA LYS A 58 1.03 7.28 -7.90
C LYS A 58 1.06 7.20 -9.41
N GLU A 59 1.94 7.97 -10.04
CA GLU A 59 2.10 7.98 -11.50
C GLU A 59 2.47 6.57 -12.01
N LEU A 60 3.44 5.90 -11.38
CA LEU A 60 3.84 4.55 -11.77
C LEU A 60 2.70 3.52 -11.62
N ILE A 61 1.90 3.61 -10.58
CA ILE A 61 0.76 2.72 -10.37
C ILE A 61 -0.35 3.03 -11.39
N SER A 62 -0.60 4.30 -11.71
CA SER A 62 -1.68 4.72 -12.62
C SER A 62 -1.49 4.22 -14.06
N HIS A 63 -0.25 3.96 -14.46
CA HIS A 63 0.07 3.42 -15.79
C HIS A 63 -0.33 1.95 -15.95
N ASN A 64 -0.80 1.29 -14.90
CA ASN A 64 -1.12 -0.12 -14.92
C ASN A 64 -2.54 -0.36 -14.39
N SER A 65 -3.28 -1.23 -15.06
CA SER A 65 -4.62 -1.66 -14.63
C SER A 65 -4.59 -2.81 -13.59
N ALA A 66 -3.45 -3.02 -12.92
CA ALA A 66 -3.29 -4.09 -11.95
C ALA A 66 -4.17 -3.88 -10.71
N ASN A 67 -4.84 -4.93 -10.27
CA ASN A 67 -5.62 -4.93 -9.03
C ASN A 67 -4.76 -5.19 -7.78
N TYR A 68 -3.57 -5.74 -7.96
CA TYR A 68 -2.63 -6.07 -6.88
C TYR A 68 -1.31 -5.35 -7.10
N ILE A 69 -0.89 -4.61 -6.09
CA ILE A 69 0.40 -3.94 -6.03
C ILE A 69 1.24 -4.64 -4.97
N LEU A 70 2.44 -5.06 -5.33
CA LEU A 70 3.35 -5.77 -4.46
C LEU A 70 4.67 -5.01 -4.34
N ASP A 71 5.06 -4.69 -3.11
CA ASP A 71 6.31 -3.98 -2.81
C ASP A 71 7.11 -4.78 -1.78
N PHE A 72 8.23 -5.35 -2.21
CA PHE A 72 9.10 -6.17 -1.37
C PHE A 72 10.06 -5.37 -0.47
N PHE A 73 10.17 -4.07 -0.69
CA PHE A 73 11.08 -3.18 0.04
C PHE A 73 10.35 -1.91 0.44
N SER A 74 9.24 -2.07 1.16
CA SER A 74 8.27 -1.00 1.39
C SER A 74 8.82 0.25 2.07
N GLY A 75 9.97 0.16 2.73
CA GLY A 75 10.63 1.30 3.37
C GLY A 75 9.66 2.11 4.24
N SER A 76 9.41 3.36 3.87
CA SER A 76 8.45 4.21 4.57
C SER A 76 6.97 3.94 4.25
N GLY A 77 6.64 2.94 3.42
CA GLY A 77 5.25 2.58 3.08
C GLY A 77 4.56 3.53 2.08
N THR A 78 5.32 4.21 1.23
CA THR A 78 4.78 5.15 0.23
C THR A 78 3.85 4.46 -0.76
N THR A 79 4.15 3.21 -1.14
CA THR A 79 3.37 2.46 -2.14
C THR A 79 1.94 2.22 -1.67
N LEU A 80 1.72 1.87 -0.40
CA LEU A 80 0.36 1.71 0.13
C LEU A 80 -0.38 3.05 0.21
N HIS A 81 0.28 4.10 0.68
CA HIS A 81 -0.31 5.45 0.70
C HIS A 81 -0.75 5.88 -0.71
N ALA A 82 0.12 5.70 -1.72
CA ALA A 82 -0.19 6.00 -3.11
C ALA A 82 -1.38 5.18 -3.63
N THR A 83 -1.43 3.90 -3.32
CA THR A 83 -2.53 3.01 -3.71
C THR A 83 -3.87 3.45 -3.12
N MET A 84 -3.90 3.75 -1.82
CA MET A 84 -5.10 4.22 -1.13
C MET A 84 -5.60 5.55 -1.70
N GLN A 85 -4.68 6.46 -2.00
CA GLN A 85 -5.03 7.76 -2.57
C GLN A 85 -5.58 7.62 -3.99
N LEU A 86 -4.96 6.80 -4.84
CA LEU A 86 -5.49 6.51 -6.19
C LEU A 86 -6.87 5.87 -6.13
N ASN A 87 -7.10 4.91 -5.25
CA ASN A 87 -8.42 4.31 -5.08
C ASN A 87 -9.47 5.34 -4.67
N ALA A 88 -9.11 6.33 -3.85
CA ALA A 88 -10.01 7.41 -3.46
C ALA A 88 -10.30 8.38 -4.63
N GLU A 89 -9.33 8.62 -5.51
CA GLU A 89 -9.43 9.55 -6.63
C GLU A 89 -10.21 8.97 -7.82
N ASP A 90 -9.97 7.71 -8.16
CA ASP A 90 -10.55 7.07 -9.35
C ASP A 90 -11.65 6.03 -9.04
N GLY A 91 -11.95 5.81 -7.77
CA GLY A 91 -12.94 4.81 -7.34
C GLY A 91 -12.44 3.36 -7.50
N GLY A 92 -11.15 3.15 -7.72
CA GLY A 92 -10.54 1.84 -7.85
C GLY A 92 -10.57 1.02 -6.56
N ASN A 93 -10.30 -0.27 -6.70
CA ASN A 93 -10.24 -1.21 -5.57
C ASN A 93 -8.92 -2.01 -5.60
N ARG A 94 -7.80 -1.31 -5.77
CA ARG A 94 -6.48 -1.92 -5.77
C ARG A 94 -6.12 -2.38 -4.37
N GLN A 95 -5.53 -3.55 -4.28
CA GLN A 95 -4.97 -4.09 -3.04
C GLN A 95 -3.45 -3.94 -3.07
N CYS A 96 -2.87 -3.54 -1.95
CA CYS A 96 -1.42 -3.38 -1.83
C CYS A 96 -0.87 -4.32 -0.76
N ILE A 97 0.19 -5.05 -1.10
CA ILE A 97 0.92 -5.93 -0.21
C ILE A 97 2.32 -5.36 -0.03
N LEU A 98 2.63 -4.94 1.19
CA LEU A 98 3.94 -4.44 1.55
C LEU A 98 4.72 -5.52 2.30
N ILE A 99 5.96 -5.72 1.91
CA ILE A 99 6.89 -6.61 2.60
C ILE A 99 8.12 -5.79 2.97
N THR A 100 8.54 -5.88 4.21
CA THR A 100 9.78 -5.27 4.69
C THR A 100 10.34 -6.09 5.84
N ASN A 101 11.65 -6.00 6.05
CA ASN A 101 12.24 -6.42 7.32
C ASN A 101 11.82 -5.43 8.43
N ASN A 102 11.98 -5.83 9.68
CA ASN A 102 11.72 -4.92 10.80
C ASN A 102 13.03 -4.44 11.46
N GLU A 103 14.06 -4.25 10.65
CA GLU A 103 15.33 -3.68 11.12
C GLU A 103 15.10 -2.28 11.67
N ASN A 104 15.64 -1.99 12.84
CA ASN A 104 15.39 -0.74 13.58
C ASN A 104 13.90 -0.42 13.79
N ASN A 105 13.04 -1.43 13.84
CA ASN A 105 11.58 -1.29 13.96
C ASN A 105 10.92 -0.47 12.84
N ILE A 106 11.51 -0.45 11.66
CA ILE A 106 11.03 0.32 10.51
C ILE A 106 9.59 -0.06 10.12
N CYS A 107 9.28 -1.34 10.17
CA CYS A 107 7.93 -1.82 9.80
C CYS A 107 6.87 -1.27 10.76
N GLU A 108 7.11 -1.38 12.06
CA GLU A 108 6.13 -1.01 13.08
C GLU A 108 6.06 0.51 13.29
N ASN A 109 7.22 1.16 13.40
CA ASN A 109 7.29 2.56 13.78
C ASN A 109 7.09 3.52 12.61
N ILE A 110 7.37 3.08 11.38
CA ILE A 110 7.32 3.96 10.20
C ILE A 110 6.29 3.45 9.20
N THR A 111 6.50 2.27 8.61
CA THR A 111 5.65 1.76 7.52
C THR A 111 4.19 1.62 7.97
N TYR A 112 3.95 0.92 9.07
CA TYR A 112 2.61 0.68 9.62
C TYR A 112 1.99 1.97 10.14
N LYS A 113 2.73 2.71 10.98
CA LYS A 113 2.24 3.93 11.60
C LYS A 113 1.88 5.02 10.59
N ARG A 114 2.71 5.22 9.54
CA ARG A 114 2.39 6.14 8.44
C ARG A 114 1.03 5.82 7.83
N ASN A 115 0.84 4.56 7.42
CA ASN A 115 -0.38 4.16 6.73
C ASN A 115 -1.60 4.17 7.66
N GLN A 116 -1.42 3.88 8.95
CA GLN A 116 -2.47 4.03 9.96
C GLN A 116 -2.91 5.51 10.11
N LEU A 117 -1.95 6.43 10.17
CA LEU A 117 -2.24 7.88 10.23
C LEU A 117 -2.96 8.35 8.96
N VAL A 118 -2.53 7.90 7.79
CA VAL A 118 -3.18 8.25 6.51
C VAL A 118 -4.62 7.73 6.45
N ILE A 119 -4.90 6.54 6.97
CA ILE A 119 -6.25 5.98 7.02
C ILE A 119 -7.15 6.76 7.98
N ASN A 120 -6.63 7.10 9.15
CA ASN A 120 -7.42 7.74 10.21
C ASN A 120 -7.52 9.26 10.07
N GLY A 121 -6.64 9.86 9.28
CA GLY A 121 -6.41 11.30 9.27
C GLY A 121 -5.35 11.70 10.30
N TYR A 122 -4.75 12.84 10.09
CA TYR A 122 -3.72 13.39 10.96
C TYR A 122 -3.72 14.91 10.94
N THR A 123 -3.14 15.52 11.94
CA THR A 123 -2.89 16.97 11.97
C THR A 123 -1.46 17.22 11.50
N ASP A 124 -1.28 18.06 10.50
CA ASP A 124 0.05 18.37 9.95
C ASP A 124 0.87 19.33 10.83
N LEU A 125 2.07 19.72 10.37
CA LEU A 125 2.94 20.68 11.09
C LEU A 125 2.33 22.07 11.23
N ASN A 126 1.42 22.46 10.32
CA ASN A 126 0.76 23.76 10.34
C ASN A 126 -0.49 23.75 11.25
N ASN A 127 -0.75 22.65 11.93
CA ASN A 127 -1.96 22.37 12.69
C ASN A 127 -3.23 22.30 11.83
N GLU A 128 -3.10 21.98 10.55
CA GLU A 128 -4.21 21.73 9.66
C GLU A 128 -4.63 20.24 9.73
N GLU A 129 -5.93 20.00 9.81
CA GLU A 129 -6.50 18.66 9.81
C GLU A 129 -6.48 18.07 8.40
N VAL A 130 -5.77 16.96 8.22
CA VAL A 130 -5.77 16.19 6.97
C VAL A 130 -6.75 15.03 7.12
N PRO A 131 -7.83 15.00 6.32
CA PRO A 131 -8.85 13.98 6.44
C PRO A 131 -8.30 12.60 6.08
N GLY A 132 -8.77 11.57 6.79
CA GLY A 132 -8.34 10.19 6.59
C GLY A 132 -8.94 9.54 5.35
N LEU A 133 -8.22 8.58 4.81
CA LEU A 133 -8.68 7.69 3.74
C LEU A 133 -9.47 6.51 4.33
N THR A 134 -10.59 6.80 4.98
CA THR A 134 -11.33 5.88 5.88
C THR A 134 -11.96 4.66 5.19
N LYS A 135 -12.07 4.64 3.85
CA LYS A 135 -12.58 3.49 3.08
C LYS A 135 -11.53 2.37 2.92
N ASN A 136 -10.39 2.49 3.57
CA ASN A 136 -9.31 1.54 3.51
C ASN A 136 -9.17 0.78 4.84
N ASN A 137 -8.59 -0.41 4.77
CA ASN A 137 -8.17 -1.17 5.94
C ASN A 137 -6.67 -1.45 5.90
N LEU A 138 -6.08 -1.70 7.05
CA LEU A 138 -4.67 -2.02 7.19
C LEU A 138 -4.54 -3.28 8.04
N ARG A 139 -3.81 -4.27 7.53
CA ARG A 139 -3.54 -5.52 8.26
C ARG A 139 -2.05 -5.70 8.38
N TYR A 140 -1.63 -6.06 9.56
CA TYR A 140 -0.23 -6.30 9.89
C TYR A 140 -0.02 -7.79 10.19
N TYR A 141 0.98 -8.37 9.54
CA TYR A 141 1.36 -9.76 9.74
C TYR A 141 2.85 -9.86 10.04
N ARG A 142 3.20 -10.79 10.90
CA ARG A 142 4.58 -11.17 11.17
C ARG A 142 4.84 -12.55 10.62
N THR A 143 5.92 -12.71 9.86
CA THR A 143 6.36 -14.05 9.43
C THR A 143 6.95 -14.80 10.61
N GLY A 144 6.56 -16.06 10.75
CA GLY A 144 7.11 -16.98 11.72
C GLY A 144 7.97 -18.03 11.04
N PHE A 145 8.93 -18.57 11.79
CA PHE A 145 9.76 -19.67 11.32
C PHE A 145 9.45 -20.96 12.08
N VAL A 146 9.32 -22.06 11.35
CA VAL A 146 9.18 -23.40 11.92
C VAL A 146 10.37 -24.25 11.50
N GLY A 147 11.04 -24.87 12.47
CA GLY A 147 12.18 -25.74 12.22
C GLY A 147 11.83 -26.92 11.31
N ARG A 148 12.80 -27.39 10.51
CA ARG A 148 12.61 -28.47 9.53
C ARG A 148 12.39 -29.85 10.15
N SER A 149 12.73 -30.06 11.43
CA SER A 149 12.55 -31.36 12.09
C SER A 149 11.04 -31.70 12.19
N ARG A 150 10.69 -32.94 11.82
CA ARG A 150 9.32 -33.45 11.89
C ARG A 150 8.95 -33.87 13.33
N SER A 151 8.93 -32.90 14.24
CA SER A 151 8.44 -33.13 15.59
C SER A 151 6.94 -32.74 15.68
N MET A 152 6.22 -33.35 16.59
CA MET A 152 4.82 -33.01 16.88
C MET A 152 4.66 -31.53 17.25
N GLN A 153 5.65 -30.97 17.93
CA GLN A 153 5.66 -29.55 18.29
C GLN A 153 5.79 -28.64 17.06
N ASN A 154 6.71 -28.96 16.15
CA ASN A 154 6.87 -28.20 14.91
C ASN A 154 5.63 -28.32 14.00
N MET A 155 5.03 -29.52 13.92
CA MET A 155 3.80 -29.71 13.15
C MET A 155 2.63 -28.88 13.69
N ARG A 156 2.43 -28.85 15.01
CA ARG A 156 1.42 -27.99 15.65
C ARG A 156 1.67 -26.51 15.40
N LYS A 157 2.93 -26.07 15.54
CA LYS A 157 3.33 -24.69 15.26
C LYS A 157 3.09 -24.32 13.79
N LEU A 158 3.41 -25.23 12.88
CA LEU A 158 3.19 -25.03 11.44
C LEU A 158 1.68 -24.86 11.12
N VAL A 159 0.84 -25.74 11.66
CA VAL A 159 -0.62 -25.64 11.45
C VAL A 159 -1.17 -24.33 11.98
N ASN A 160 -0.77 -23.90 13.18
CA ASN A 160 -1.22 -22.65 13.76
C ASN A 160 -0.81 -21.44 12.91
N LEU A 161 0.43 -21.38 12.43
CA LEU A 161 0.91 -20.28 11.58
C LEU A 161 0.31 -20.33 10.16
N ALA A 162 0.07 -21.53 9.62
CA ALA A 162 -0.52 -21.70 8.30
C ALA A 162 -2.00 -21.28 8.27
N THR A 163 -2.70 -21.34 9.40
CA THR A 163 -4.09 -20.91 9.49
C THR A 163 -4.25 -19.45 9.09
N ASP A 164 -3.39 -18.57 9.56
CA ASP A 164 -3.43 -17.13 9.19
C ASP A 164 -3.21 -16.94 7.68
N MET A 165 -2.30 -17.70 7.08
CA MET A 165 -2.07 -17.65 5.64
C MET A 165 -3.30 -18.11 4.83
N LEU A 166 -3.98 -19.15 5.29
CA LEU A 166 -5.21 -19.63 4.68
C LEU A 166 -6.33 -18.60 4.82
N CYS A 167 -6.44 -17.97 5.97
CA CYS A 167 -7.41 -16.89 6.19
C CYS A 167 -7.19 -15.71 5.24
N ILE A 168 -5.93 -15.31 5.02
CA ILE A 168 -5.59 -14.27 4.05
C ILE A 168 -6.04 -14.69 2.65
N LYS A 169 -5.71 -15.93 2.23
CA LYS A 169 -6.05 -16.46 0.91
C LYS A 169 -7.56 -16.47 0.65
N GLU A 170 -8.34 -16.85 1.66
CA GLU A 170 -9.79 -17.00 1.56
C GLU A 170 -10.56 -15.73 1.98
N ASN A 171 -9.87 -14.61 2.25
CA ASN A 171 -10.46 -13.37 2.77
C ASN A 171 -11.29 -13.55 4.05
N LEU A 172 -10.84 -14.42 4.93
CA LEU A 172 -11.51 -14.74 6.20
C LEU A 172 -10.80 -14.02 7.34
N TYR A 173 -11.41 -13.00 7.88
CA TYR A 173 -10.69 -12.12 8.81
C TYR A 173 -11.36 -11.95 10.18
N THR A 174 -12.58 -12.40 10.31
CA THR A 174 -13.28 -12.33 11.60
C THR A 174 -13.12 -13.65 12.34
N GLU A 175 -12.43 -13.62 13.47
CA GLU A 175 -12.32 -14.78 14.35
C GLU A 175 -13.70 -15.08 14.93
N GLN A 176 -14.16 -16.30 14.77
CA GLN A 176 -15.40 -16.81 15.38
C GLN A 176 -15.09 -17.53 16.68
N ASN A 177 -16.05 -17.58 17.58
CA ASN A 177 -15.92 -18.34 18.82
C ASN A 177 -15.54 -19.80 18.52
N THR A 178 -14.58 -20.31 19.27
CA THR A 178 -14.06 -21.66 19.13
C THR A 178 -15.13 -22.70 19.42
N PHE A 179 -15.43 -23.55 18.45
CA PHE A 179 -16.17 -24.79 18.70
C PHE A 179 -15.16 -25.94 18.85
N GLY A 180 -15.14 -26.60 20.00
CA GLY A 180 -14.24 -27.72 20.23
C GLY A 180 -12.74 -27.39 20.26
N GLY A 181 -12.34 -26.15 20.58
CA GLY A 181 -10.95 -25.75 20.66
C GLY A 181 -10.29 -25.41 19.30
N GLN A 182 -11.06 -25.39 18.22
CA GLN A 182 -10.58 -24.94 16.91
C GLN A 182 -11.04 -23.51 16.63
N LYS A 183 -10.11 -22.69 16.13
CA LYS A 183 -10.44 -21.35 15.65
C LYS A 183 -11.17 -21.44 14.31
N THR A 184 -12.31 -20.80 14.21
CA THR A 184 -13.05 -20.65 12.96
C THR A 184 -13.06 -19.20 12.53
N TYR A 185 -13.07 -18.96 11.23
CA TYR A 185 -13.01 -17.63 10.63
C TYR A 185 -14.15 -17.43 9.66
N LYS A 186 -14.60 -16.21 9.53
CA LYS A 186 -15.74 -15.84 8.70
C LYS A 186 -15.36 -14.65 7.81
N ASN A 187 -15.91 -14.62 6.62
CA ASN A 187 -15.90 -13.42 5.77
C ASN A 187 -16.90 -12.39 6.33
N VAL A 188 -16.52 -11.12 6.32
CA VAL A 188 -17.36 -9.99 6.76
C VAL A 188 -17.86 -9.24 5.55
#